data_4e225cd6000b8ee2200c627d9cd184a5
#
_entry.id   4e225cd6000b8ee2200c627d9cd184a5
#
_cell.length_a   1.000
_cell.length_b   1.000
_cell.length_c   1.000
_cell.angle_alpha   90.00
_cell.angle_beta   90.00
_cell.angle_gamma   90.00
#
_symmetry.space_group_name_H-M   'P 1'
#
loop_
_entity.id
_entity.type
_entity.pdbx_description
1 polymer ?
#
loop_
_entity_poly.entity_id
_entity_poly.type
_entity_poly.pdbx_seq_one_letter_code
_entity_poly.pdbx_strand_id
1 'polypeptide(L)'
;MRRIDIRLGLALLLISTTLAAAELPLERIKLPPGFAIELWARVDNARQMALGHHDDKGGTLFVGSMQAGKVHALSFGANFRVQAVTVVASGLQRPVGVAYRDGSLYVSAVSRILRYDDIERRLAQPPAAVLVTDRLPGETHHGWKFIAFGPDGKLYVPVGAPCNICEPDPQRHANILRMNADGSGPEVYARGVRNSVGFDWQPQTGELWFTDNGRDLLGDDRPPDELNHAPRAGMHFGFPYCHGGNLADPEFGARHSCAEFTAPAQQLSAHVASLGMRFYTGTMFPPEYRNQIFIAEHGSWNRSRKIGYRVTLVRLQGSKAIAYEAFASGWLNGENAWGRPSDVLVLPDGSLLVADDHAGAIYRIIYRR
;
A
#
# COMPACT_ATOMS: atom_id res chain seq x y z
N MET A 1 71.03 -34.44 -23.04
CA MET A 1 69.65 -34.20 -23.54
C MET A 1 68.84 -33.61 -22.40
N ARG A 2 68.61 -32.30 -22.41
CA ARG A 2 67.77 -31.60 -21.41
C ARG A 2 66.37 -31.44 -21.95
N ARG A 3 65.32 -31.94 -21.25
CA ARG A 3 63.91 -31.74 -21.57
C ARG A 3 63.47 -30.40 -20.98
N ILE A 4 62.90 -29.58 -21.84
CA ILE A 4 62.27 -28.32 -21.46
C ILE A 4 60.75 -28.58 -21.28
N ASP A 5 60.24 -28.48 -20.05
CA ASP A 5 58.82 -28.55 -19.75
C ASP A 5 58.18 -27.16 -19.93
N ILE A 6 57.41 -26.98 -20.96
CA ILE A 6 56.61 -25.77 -21.18
C ILE A 6 55.27 -25.96 -20.47
N ARG A 7 55.06 -25.27 -19.34
CA ARG A 7 53.73 -25.16 -18.68
C ARG A 7 52.96 -24.02 -19.33
N LEU A 8 51.96 -24.37 -20.12
CA LEU A 8 50.97 -23.43 -20.65
C LEU A 8 50.00 -23.07 -19.50
N GLY A 9 50.06 -21.84 -18.97
CA GLY A 9 49.12 -21.29 -18.04
C GLY A 9 47.89 -20.76 -18.78
N LEU A 10 46.74 -21.42 -18.63
CA LEU A 10 45.46 -20.98 -19.17
C LEU A 10 44.88 -19.92 -18.21
N ALA A 11 44.97 -18.64 -18.57
CA ALA A 11 44.32 -17.56 -17.82
C ALA A 11 42.84 -17.52 -18.20
N LEU A 12 41.96 -17.99 -17.30
CA LEU A 12 40.51 -17.81 -17.44
C LEU A 12 40.15 -16.33 -17.16
N LEU A 13 39.82 -15.58 -18.20
CA LEU A 13 39.19 -14.27 -18.05
C LEU A 13 37.73 -14.48 -17.63
N LEU A 14 37.42 -14.23 -16.36
CA LEU A 14 36.04 -14.11 -15.86
C LEU A 14 35.47 -12.76 -16.33
N ILE A 15 34.69 -12.78 -17.42
CA ILE A 15 33.89 -11.63 -17.85
C ILE A 15 32.68 -11.56 -16.94
N SER A 16 32.71 -10.69 -15.93
CA SER A 16 31.55 -10.34 -15.12
C SER A 16 30.60 -9.47 -15.96
N THR A 17 29.61 -10.10 -16.57
CA THR A 17 28.50 -9.36 -17.18
C THR A 17 27.64 -8.82 -16.04
N THR A 18 27.78 -7.55 -15.71
CA THR A 18 26.79 -6.82 -14.91
C THR A 18 25.52 -6.73 -15.76
N LEU A 19 24.49 -7.53 -15.42
CA LEU A 19 23.16 -7.31 -15.96
C LEU A 19 22.71 -5.91 -15.51
N ALA A 20 22.77 -4.93 -16.40
CA ALA A 20 22.12 -3.64 -16.15
C ALA A 20 20.63 -3.89 -15.96
N ALA A 21 20.07 -3.48 -14.81
CA ALA A 21 18.63 -3.54 -14.60
C ALA A 21 17.94 -2.76 -15.73
N ALA A 22 16.99 -3.40 -16.41
CA ALA A 22 16.27 -2.78 -17.53
C ALA A 22 15.69 -1.42 -17.09
N GLU A 23 15.87 -0.40 -17.93
CA GLU A 23 15.25 0.90 -17.72
C GLU A 23 13.73 0.78 -17.71
N LEU A 24 13.08 1.46 -16.76
CA LEU A 24 11.61 1.49 -16.70
C LEU A 24 11.10 2.53 -17.73
N PRO A 25 10.04 2.21 -18.47
CA PRO A 25 9.51 3.07 -19.53
C PRO A 25 8.68 4.25 -18.93
N LEU A 26 9.35 5.14 -18.17
CA LEU A 26 8.71 6.27 -17.48
C LEU A 26 8.09 7.28 -18.44
N GLU A 27 8.57 7.36 -19.68
CA GLU A 27 8.03 8.19 -20.76
C GLU A 27 6.58 7.81 -21.15
N ARG A 28 6.14 6.62 -20.78
CA ARG A 28 4.74 6.16 -20.99
C ARG A 28 3.79 6.68 -19.92
N ILE A 29 4.30 7.16 -18.80
CA ILE A 29 3.45 7.69 -17.72
C ILE A 29 2.89 9.04 -18.14
N LYS A 30 1.57 9.11 -18.11
CA LYS A 30 0.79 10.31 -18.39
C LYS A 30 0.43 10.97 -17.07
N LEU A 31 0.75 12.25 -16.94
CA LEU A 31 0.48 13.10 -15.80
C LEU A 31 -0.21 14.39 -16.25
N PRO A 32 -0.91 15.10 -15.38
CA PRO A 32 -1.40 16.45 -15.68
C PRO A 32 -0.24 17.42 -16.00
N PRO A 33 -0.51 18.52 -16.71
CA PRO A 33 0.51 19.54 -17.02
C PRO A 33 1.23 20.04 -15.76
N GLY A 34 2.55 20.24 -15.86
CA GLY A 34 3.41 20.70 -14.76
C GLY A 34 3.93 19.59 -13.84
N PHE A 35 3.37 18.38 -13.92
CA PHE A 35 3.89 17.24 -13.16
C PHE A 35 4.97 16.47 -13.91
N ALA A 36 5.91 15.91 -13.17
CA ALA A 36 6.93 15.01 -13.69
C ALA A 36 7.11 13.81 -12.75
N ILE A 37 7.52 12.67 -13.30
CA ILE A 37 7.81 11.44 -12.57
C ILE A 37 9.27 11.04 -12.75
N GLU A 38 9.87 10.53 -11.71
CA GLU A 38 11.23 9.97 -11.74
C GLU A 38 11.28 8.66 -10.96
N LEU A 39 12.22 7.78 -11.32
CA LEU A 39 12.56 6.63 -10.49
C LEU A 39 13.29 7.14 -9.24
N TRP A 40 12.69 6.92 -8.07
CA TRP A 40 13.24 7.35 -6.79
C TRP A 40 14.14 6.28 -6.16
N ALA A 41 13.68 5.00 -6.20
CA ALA A 41 14.45 3.86 -5.72
C ALA A 41 14.04 2.55 -6.41
N ARG A 42 14.97 1.57 -6.38
CA ARG A 42 14.65 0.17 -6.65
C ARG A 42 14.43 -0.54 -5.32
N VAL A 43 13.27 -1.13 -5.15
CA VAL A 43 12.87 -1.91 -3.96
C VAL A 43 12.05 -3.09 -4.41
N ASP A 44 12.59 -4.27 -4.26
CA ASP A 44 11.93 -5.50 -4.69
C ASP A 44 10.59 -5.69 -4.00
N ASN A 45 9.54 -5.86 -4.81
CA ASN A 45 8.18 -6.13 -4.38
C ASN A 45 7.62 -5.08 -3.39
N ALA A 46 7.90 -3.78 -3.63
CA ALA A 46 7.54 -2.66 -2.76
C ALA A 46 6.02 -2.56 -2.52
N ARG A 47 5.61 -2.53 -1.25
CA ARG A 47 4.21 -2.42 -0.84
C ARG A 47 4.00 -1.18 0.02
N GLN A 48 3.44 -1.29 1.22
CA GLN A 48 3.20 -0.13 2.06
C GLN A 48 4.49 0.61 2.39
N MET A 49 4.41 1.93 2.36
CA MET A 49 5.46 2.86 2.78
C MET A 49 5.08 3.55 4.09
N ALA A 50 6.07 3.78 4.95
CA ALA A 50 5.92 4.59 6.16
C ALA A 50 7.13 5.51 6.34
N LEU A 51 6.88 6.80 6.53
CA LEU A 51 7.92 7.76 6.83
C LEU A 51 8.40 7.57 8.27
N GLY A 52 9.71 7.46 8.45
CA GLY A 52 10.39 7.47 9.73
C GLY A 52 10.68 8.89 10.21
N HIS A 53 11.67 9.03 11.07
CA HIS A 53 12.15 10.36 11.46
C HIS A 53 12.72 11.10 10.25
N HIS A 54 12.48 12.39 10.19
CA HIS A 54 13.05 13.27 9.18
C HIS A 54 13.29 14.67 9.75
N ASP A 55 14.32 15.31 9.25
CA ASP A 55 14.70 16.68 9.59
C ASP A 55 15.21 17.41 8.33
N ASP A 56 15.85 18.56 8.52
CA ASP A 56 16.45 19.37 7.44
C ASP A 56 17.66 18.70 6.76
N LYS A 57 18.21 17.61 7.31
CA LYS A 57 19.31 16.82 6.74
C LYS A 57 18.85 15.63 5.93
N GLY A 58 17.59 15.22 6.09
CA GLY A 58 16.98 14.07 5.41
C GLY A 58 16.13 13.22 6.31
N GLY A 59 16.00 11.93 5.99
CA GLY A 59 15.16 11.03 6.77
C GLY A 59 15.25 9.58 6.33
N THR A 60 14.33 8.79 6.86
CA THR A 60 14.19 7.36 6.56
C THR A 60 12.79 7.06 6.05
N LEU A 61 12.68 6.26 4.98
CA LEU A 61 11.43 5.67 4.53
C LEU A 61 11.50 4.16 4.73
N PHE A 62 10.53 3.59 5.43
CA PHE A 62 10.38 2.13 5.56
C PHE A 62 9.41 1.61 4.51
N VAL A 63 9.72 0.44 3.94
CA VAL A 63 8.95 -0.17 2.84
C VAL A 63 8.76 -1.65 3.11
N GLY A 64 7.50 -2.06 3.21
CA GLY A 64 7.11 -3.45 3.28
C GLY A 64 7.16 -4.15 1.93
N SER A 65 7.03 -5.49 1.94
CA SER A 65 6.93 -6.28 0.72
C SER A 65 5.89 -7.38 0.82
N MET A 66 5.56 -8.01 -0.30
CA MET A 66 4.65 -9.15 -0.34
C MET A 66 5.45 -10.47 -0.35
N GLN A 67 5.82 -10.95 -1.53
CA GLN A 67 6.47 -12.25 -1.71
C GLN A 67 7.98 -12.22 -1.37
N ALA A 68 8.62 -11.05 -1.46
CA ALA A 68 10.03 -10.92 -1.12
C ALA A 68 10.32 -11.20 0.37
N GLY A 69 9.31 -11.10 1.25
CA GLY A 69 9.43 -11.43 2.67
C GLY A 69 10.39 -10.52 3.43
N LYS A 70 10.64 -9.31 2.92
CA LYS A 70 11.63 -8.35 3.44
C LYS A 70 10.97 -7.03 3.77
N VAL A 71 11.61 -6.31 4.69
CA VAL A 71 11.32 -4.89 4.95
C VAL A 71 12.58 -4.10 4.69
N HIS A 72 12.44 -3.01 3.95
CA HIS A 72 13.55 -2.13 3.59
C HIS A 72 13.46 -0.80 4.33
N ALA A 73 14.60 -0.22 4.63
CA ALA A 73 14.77 1.17 5.04
C ALA A 73 15.56 1.90 3.95
N LEU A 74 15.02 3.01 3.47
CA LEU A 74 15.65 3.90 2.51
C LEU A 74 16.06 5.19 3.23
N SER A 75 17.34 5.42 3.38
CA SER A 75 17.84 6.70 3.89
C SER A 75 17.89 7.70 2.74
N PHE A 76 17.41 8.92 2.96
CA PHE A 76 17.45 10.01 1.98
C PHE A 76 18.01 11.29 2.61
N GLY A 77 18.68 12.10 1.80
CA GLY A 77 19.28 13.37 2.24
C GLY A 77 18.31 14.55 2.16
N ALA A 78 18.79 15.75 2.52
CA ALA A 78 18.05 17.01 2.49
C ALA A 78 17.42 17.35 1.11
N ASN A 79 18.00 16.83 0.04
CA ASN A 79 17.48 16.96 -1.33
C ASN A 79 16.46 15.89 -1.73
N PHE A 80 16.02 15.07 -0.77
CA PHE A 80 15.10 13.94 -0.96
C PHE A 80 15.59 12.91 -1.99
N ARG A 81 16.90 12.77 -2.16
CA ARG A 81 17.51 11.70 -2.95
C ARG A 81 17.92 10.55 -2.06
N VAL A 82 17.60 9.32 -2.48
CA VAL A 82 18.00 8.10 -1.76
C VAL A 82 19.51 7.97 -1.74
N GLN A 83 20.06 7.72 -0.56
CA GLN A 83 21.48 7.54 -0.30
C GLN A 83 21.83 6.07 -0.06
N ALA A 84 20.91 5.32 0.59
CA ALA A 84 21.11 3.91 0.87
C ALA A 84 19.76 3.18 0.93
N VAL A 85 19.76 1.90 0.52
CA VAL A 85 18.66 0.95 0.67
C VAL A 85 19.18 -0.22 1.50
N THR A 86 18.59 -0.44 2.67
CA THR A 86 19.04 -1.44 3.65
C THR A 86 17.88 -2.39 3.96
N VAL A 87 18.12 -3.71 4.02
CA VAL A 87 17.14 -4.68 4.51
C VAL A 87 17.19 -4.68 6.03
N VAL A 88 16.08 -4.31 6.68
CA VAL A 88 15.97 -4.24 8.15
C VAL A 88 15.22 -5.42 8.75
N ALA A 89 14.48 -6.18 7.96
CA ALA A 89 13.89 -7.45 8.36
C ALA A 89 13.77 -8.39 7.15
N SER A 90 13.87 -9.70 7.37
CA SER A 90 13.76 -10.72 6.33
C SER A 90 13.16 -12.02 6.87
N GLY A 91 12.78 -12.94 5.97
CA GLY A 91 12.17 -14.23 6.34
C GLY A 91 10.75 -14.08 6.92
N LEU A 92 10.08 -12.97 6.67
CA LEU A 92 8.73 -12.72 7.15
C LEU A 92 7.67 -13.16 6.13
N GLN A 93 6.52 -13.61 6.62
CA GLN A 93 5.42 -14.01 5.76
C GLN A 93 4.61 -12.78 5.34
N ARG A 94 4.80 -12.34 4.07
CA ARG A 94 4.09 -11.18 3.46
C ARG A 94 4.10 -9.94 4.36
N PRO A 95 5.27 -9.38 4.71
CA PRO A 95 5.39 -8.21 5.58
C PRO A 95 5.00 -6.93 4.84
N VAL A 96 3.72 -6.84 4.44
CA VAL A 96 3.20 -5.73 3.64
C VAL A 96 3.14 -4.45 4.45
N GLY A 97 2.59 -4.52 5.66
CA GLY A 97 2.33 -3.34 6.47
C GLY A 97 3.53 -2.91 7.30
N VAL A 98 3.82 -1.63 7.23
CA VAL A 98 4.86 -0.97 8.03
C VAL A 98 4.29 0.32 8.64
N ALA A 99 4.58 0.57 9.92
CA ALA A 99 4.23 1.81 10.60
C ALA A 99 5.38 2.23 11.52
N TYR A 100 5.65 3.53 11.58
CA TYR A 100 6.70 4.07 12.43
C TYR A 100 6.09 4.94 13.53
N ARG A 101 6.59 4.77 14.76
CA ARG A 101 6.20 5.57 15.89
C ARG A 101 7.29 5.58 16.97
N ASP A 102 7.63 6.75 17.47
CA ASP A 102 8.50 6.94 18.64
C ASP A 102 9.82 6.15 18.55
N GLY A 103 10.49 6.20 17.38
CA GLY A 103 11.76 5.48 17.14
C GLY A 103 11.60 4.00 16.80
N SER A 104 10.39 3.44 16.84
CA SER A 104 10.13 2.03 16.62
C SER A 104 9.40 1.78 15.31
N LEU A 105 9.84 0.76 14.58
CA LEU A 105 9.19 0.25 13.36
C LEU A 105 8.29 -0.92 13.72
N TYR A 106 7.00 -0.81 13.37
CA TYR A 106 6.02 -1.89 13.43
C TYR A 106 5.89 -2.54 12.08
N VAL A 107 5.84 -3.87 12.04
CA VAL A 107 5.77 -4.67 10.81
C VAL A 107 4.67 -5.72 10.95
N SER A 108 3.73 -5.75 10.02
CA SER A 108 2.73 -6.82 9.94
C SER A 108 3.31 -8.04 9.22
N ALA A 109 2.95 -9.24 9.68
CA ALA A 109 3.22 -10.49 8.98
C ALA A 109 2.01 -11.40 9.18
N VAL A 110 1.24 -11.68 8.18
CA VAL A 110 -0.08 -12.35 8.14
C VAL A 110 -0.82 -12.46 9.49
N SER A 111 -0.30 -13.26 10.44
CA SER A 111 -0.94 -13.55 11.73
C SER A 111 -0.39 -12.75 12.91
N ARG A 112 0.63 -11.90 12.70
CA ARG A 112 1.31 -11.21 13.81
C ARG A 112 1.76 -9.80 13.43
N ILE A 113 2.00 -9.00 14.46
CA ILE A 113 2.68 -7.71 14.35
C ILE A 113 3.94 -7.78 15.21
N LEU A 114 5.04 -7.35 14.61
CA LEU A 114 6.37 -7.27 15.21
C LEU A 114 6.76 -5.81 15.38
N ARG A 115 7.62 -5.51 16.35
CA ARG A 115 8.19 -4.18 16.59
C ARG A 115 9.70 -4.27 16.67
N TYR A 116 10.38 -3.33 16.04
CA TYR A 116 11.83 -3.16 16.05
C TYR A 116 12.16 -1.82 16.71
N ASP A 117 12.66 -1.85 17.94
CA ASP A 117 12.92 -0.66 18.75
C ASP A 117 14.22 0.03 18.34
N ASP A 118 14.27 1.39 18.41
CA ASP A 118 15.43 2.20 18.02
C ASP A 118 15.96 1.87 16.62
N ILE A 119 15.05 1.57 15.69
CA ILE A 119 15.40 1.00 14.38
C ILE A 119 16.33 1.90 13.58
N GLU A 120 16.11 3.23 13.59
CA GLU A 120 16.89 4.16 12.76
C GLU A 120 18.35 4.28 13.18
N ARG A 121 18.64 4.06 14.46
CA ARG A 121 20.01 4.00 14.98
C ARG A 121 20.71 2.68 14.65
N ARG A 122 19.97 1.70 14.15
CA ARG A 122 20.43 0.32 13.97
C ARG A 122 20.14 -0.23 12.58
N LEU A 123 19.99 0.60 11.54
CA LEU A 123 19.65 0.13 10.19
C LEU A 123 20.64 -0.92 9.66
N ALA A 124 21.93 -0.81 9.98
CA ALA A 124 22.96 -1.77 9.55
C ALA A 124 22.95 -3.08 10.36
N GLN A 125 22.45 -3.04 11.59
CA GLN A 125 22.33 -4.19 12.50
C GLN A 125 21.01 -4.12 13.25
N PRO A 126 19.89 -4.44 12.60
CA PRO A 126 18.57 -4.30 13.17
C PRO A 126 18.44 -5.08 14.50
N PRO A 127 17.69 -4.56 15.48
CA PRO A 127 17.46 -5.24 16.74
C PRO A 127 16.61 -6.49 16.54
N ALA A 128 16.61 -7.38 17.52
CA ALA A 128 15.67 -8.48 17.56
C ALA A 128 14.22 -7.96 17.59
N ALA A 129 13.34 -8.62 16.85
CA ALA A 129 11.93 -8.25 16.83
C ALA A 129 11.26 -8.53 18.18
N VAL A 130 10.45 -7.60 18.65
CA VAL A 130 9.55 -7.75 19.78
C VAL A 130 8.17 -8.12 19.25
N LEU A 131 7.57 -9.18 19.81
CA LEU A 131 6.20 -9.56 19.45
C LEU A 131 5.20 -8.59 20.07
N VAL A 132 4.41 -7.92 19.23
CA VAL A 132 3.30 -7.05 19.65
C VAL A 132 2.03 -7.88 19.81
N THR A 133 1.69 -8.68 18.79
CA THR A 133 0.58 -9.64 18.84
C THR A 133 0.78 -10.75 17.81
N ASP A 134 0.30 -11.97 18.12
CA ASP A 134 0.21 -13.11 17.22
C ASP A 134 -1.22 -13.65 17.10
N ARG A 135 -2.21 -12.84 17.52
CA ARG A 135 -3.63 -13.23 17.60
C ARG A 135 -4.43 -12.90 16.34
N LEU A 136 -3.78 -12.38 15.29
CA LEU A 136 -4.45 -12.14 14.01
C LEU A 136 -4.69 -13.45 13.27
N PRO A 137 -5.73 -13.54 12.42
CA PRO A 137 -5.99 -14.72 11.61
C PRO A 137 -4.79 -15.09 10.72
N GLY A 138 -4.54 -16.40 10.57
CA GLY A 138 -3.41 -16.95 9.84
C GLY A 138 -3.69 -17.29 8.38
N GLU A 139 -4.92 -17.13 7.90
CA GLU A 139 -5.32 -17.38 6.52
C GLU A 139 -4.57 -16.44 5.58
N THR A 140 -4.06 -17.02 4.48
CA THR A 140 -3.26 -16.25 3.51
C THR A 140 -4.10 -15.55 2.45
N HIS A 141 -5.36 -15.95 2.26
CA HIS A 141 -6.31 -15.24 1.41
C HIS A 141 -6.69 -13.93 2.09
N HIS A 142 -6.46 -12.78 1.45
CA HIS A 142 -6.53 -11.44 2.05
C HIS A 142 -5.76 -11.31 3.39
N GLY A 143 -4.70 -12.13 3.54
CA GLY A 143 -3.98 -12.27 4.81
C GLY A 143 -2.96 -11.15 5.09
N TRP A 144 -2.55 -10.39 4.06
CA TRP A 144 -1.64 -9.26 4.23
C TRP A 144 -2.37 -8.07 4.86
N LYS A 145 -1.65 -7.29 5.65
CA LYS A 145 -2.25 -6.22 6.45
C LYS A 145 -1.49 -4.91 6.24
N PHE A 146 -2.19 -3.90 5.81
CA PHE A 146 -1.76 -2.51 5.94
C PHE A 146 -1.87 -2.10 7.41
N ILE A 147 -0.92 -1.35 7.96
CA ILE A 147 -0.99 -0.89 9.35
C ILE A 147 -0.61 0.58 9.46
N ALA A 148 -1.28 1.34 10.31
CA ALA A 148 -0.89 2.70 10.64
C ALA A 148 -1.44 3.11 12.02
N PHE A 149 -0.78 4.11 12.63
CA PHE A 149 -1.26 4.71 13.86
C PHE A 149 -2.25 5.84 13.57
N GLY A 150 -3.41 5.78 14.20
CA GLY A 150 -4.43 6.81 14.11
C GLY A 150 -4.12 8.04 14.99
N PRO A 151 -4.89 9.12 14.80
CA PRO A 151 -4.78 10.32 15.64
C PRO A 151 -5.10 10.06 17.11
N ASP A 152 -5.80 8.99 17.42
CA ASP A 152 -6.06 8.48 18.79
C ASP A 152 -4.85 7.71 19.38
N GLY A 153 -3.75 7.58 18.63
CA GLY A 153 -2.55 6.88 19.04
C GLY A 153 -2.68 5.35 18.99
N LYS A 154 -3.79 4.79 18.52
CA LYS A 154 -3.99 3.34 18.36
C LYS A 154 -3.46 2.86 17.01
N LEU A 155 -3.02 1.61 16.98
CA LEU A 155 -2.62 0.91 15.76
C LEU A 155 -3.86 0.31 15.08
N TYR A 156 -4.11 0.70 13.83
CA TYR A 156 -5.21 0.19 13.01
C TYR A 156 -4.73 -0.91 12.08
N VAL A 157 -5.54 -1.98 11.95
CA VAL A 157 -5.17 -3.21 11.24
C VAL A 157 -6.40 -3.75 10.52
N PRO A 158 -6.51 -3.68 9.19
CA PRO A 158 -7.57 -4.35 8.46
C PRO A 158 -7.33 -5.87 8.44
N VAL A 159 -8.39 -6.62 8.64
CA VAL A 159 -8.38 -8.08 8.56
C VAL A 159 -9.39 -8.51 7.50
N GLY A 160 -8.91 -8.88 6.33
CA GLY A 160 -9.75 -9.25 5.21
C GLY A 160 -10.55 -10.52 5.42
N ALA A 161 -11.58 -10.72 4.60
CA ALA A 161 -12.36 -11.94 4.56
C ALA A 161 -11.48 -13.13 4.13
N PRO A 162 -11.64 -14.34 4.70
CA PRO A 162 -10.83 -15.52 4.36
C PRO A 162 -11.25 -16.17 3.03
N CYS A 163 -12.08 -15.52 2.25
CA CYS A 163 -12.76 -16.04 1.06
C CYS A 163 -13.01 -14.94 0.03
N ASN A 164 -13.41 -15.32 -1.20
CA ASN A 164 -13.96 -14.37 -2.16
C ASN A 164 -15.29 -13.79 -1.66
N ILE A 165 -16.19 -14.69 -1.26
CA ILE A 165 -17.49 -14.38 -0.66
C ILE A 165 -17.84 -15.44 0.37
N CYS A 166 -18.17 -15.06 1.57
CA CYS A 166 -18.64 -15.88 2.67
C CYS A 166 -19.13 -14.99 3.81
N GLU A 167 -19.78 -15.55 4.78
CA GLU A 167 -20.18 -14.89 6.03
C GLU A 167 -19.20 -15.31 7.14
N PRO A 168 -18.08 -14.59 7.32
CA PRO A 168 -17.09 -14.95 8.32
C PRO A 168 -17.50 -14.45 9.71
N ASP A 169 -16.79 -14.95 10.75
CA ASP A 169 -16.88 -14.37 12.08
C ASP A 169 -16.44 -12.89 12.06
N PRO A 170 -17.37 -11.93 12.29
CA PRO A 170 -17.08 -10.50 12.16
C PRO A 170 -16.16 -9.95 13.24
N GLN A 171 -15.87 -10.73 14.30
CA GLN A 171 -14.87 -10.36 15.30
C GLN A 171 -13.45 -10.71 14.84
N ARG A 172 -13.32 -11.64 13.90
CA ARG A 172 -12.02 -12.13 13.41
C ARG A 172 -11.68 -11.64 12.01
N HIS A 173 -12.68 -11.46 11.13
CA HIS A 173 -12.48 -11.18 9.71
C HIS A 173 -13.43 -10.10 9.18
N ALA A 174 -13.18 -9.65 7.96
CA ALA A 174 -13.99 -8.67 7.25
C ALA A 174 -14.20 -7.39 8.07
N ASN A 175 -13.13 -6.90 8.69
CA ASN A 175 -13.17 -5.77 9.61
C ASN A 175 -11.90 -4.92 9.55
N ILE A 176 -11.93 -3.78 10.22
CA ILE A 176 -10.76 -3.00 10.61
C ILE A 176 -10.69 -3.06 12.14
N LEU A 177 -9.61 -3.64 12.67
CA LEU A 177 -9.31 -3.61 14.09
C LEU A 177 -8.53 -2.34 14.44
N ARG A 178 -8.63 -1.91 15.71
CA ARG A 178 -7.63 -1.02 16.32
C ARG A 178 -7.23 -1.56 17.69
N MET A 179 -5.99 -1.28 18.10
CA MET A 179 -5.42 -1.74 19.37
C MET A 179 -4.40 -0.73 19.90
N ASN A 180 -4.01 -0.87 21.15
CA ASN A 180 -2.89 -0.11 21.70
C ASN A 180 -1.57 -0.50 20.99
N ALA A 181 -0.55 0.37 21.09
CA ALA A 181 0.76 0.13 20.46
C ALA A 181 1.47 -1.14 20.97
N ASP A 182 1.12 -1.62 22.16
CA ASP A 182 1.61 -2.87 22.74
C ASP A 182 0.78 -4.11 22.35
N GLY A 183 -0.26 -3.96 21.51
CA GLY A 183 -1.16 -5.01 21.07
C GLY A 183 -2.32 -5.30 22.03
N SER A 184 -2.39 -4.61 23.18
CA SER A 184 -3.48 -4.77 24.14
C SER A 184 -4.77 -4.07 23.68
N GLY A 185 -5.91 -4.47 24.23
CA GLY A 185 -7.21 -3.85 23.99
C GLY A 185 -7.67 -3.85 22.54
N PRO A 186 -7.56 -4.97 21.76
CA PRO A 186 -8.04 -5.00 20.40
C PRO A 186 -9.57 -4.87 20.37
N GLU A 187 -10.06 -4.02 19.47
CA GLU A 187 -11.50 -3.82 19.23
C GLU A 187 -11.80 -3.66 17.75
N VAL A 188 -12.99 -4.05 17.32
CA VAL A 188 -13.44 -3.87 15.93
C VAL A 188 -13.92 -2.44 15.74
N TYR A 189 -13.21 -1.68 14.89
CA TYR A 189 -13.55 -0.30 14.55
C TYR A 189 -14.61 -0.22 13.45
N ALA A 190 -14.44 -1.00 12.36
CA ALA A 190 -15.37 -1.07 11.23
C ALA A 190 -15.65 -2.53 10.85
N ARG A 191 -16.87 -2.83 10.41
CA ARG A 191 -17.33 -4.17 9.99
C ARG A 191 -17.78 -4.18 8.54
N GLY A 192 -17.89 -5.39 7.98
CA GLY A 192 -18.35 -5.56 6.60
C GLY A 192 -17.37 -4.99 5.58
N VAL A 193 -16.08 -5.09 5.86
CA VAL A 193 -14.95 -4.65 5.04
C VAL A 193 -14.29 -5.89 4.45
N ARG A 194 -14.46 -6.12 3.14
CA ARG A 194 -14.02 -7.38 2.51
C ARG A 194 -12.50 -7.52 2.47
N ASN A 195 -11.79 -6.53 1.94
CA ASN A 195 -10.33 -6.56 1.78
C ASN A 195 -9.76 -5.14 1.63
N SER A 196 -9.69 -4.42 2.73
CA SER A 196 -9.02 -3.12 2.76
C SER A 196 -7.50 -3.28 2.81
N VAL A 197 -6.79 -2.55 1.95
CA VAL A 197 -5.32 -2.57 1.86
C VAL A 197 -4.74 -1.14 1.90
N GLY A 198 -5.53 -0.16 2.25
CA GLY A 198 -5.08 1.21 2.39
C GLY A 198 -6.10 2.06 3.13
N PHE A 199 -5.61 2.90 4.02
CA PHE A 199 -6.42 3.85 4.75
C PHE A 199 -5.59 5.03 5.21
N ASP A 200 -6.28 6.13 5.50
CA ASP A 200 -5.70 7.36 6.05
C ASP A 200 -6.78 8.14 6.80
N TRP A 201 -6.38 9.16 7.53
CA TRP A 201 -7.28 10.03 8.27
C TRP A 201 -7.40 11.39 7.60
N GLN A 202 -8.63 11.86 7.45
CA GLN A 202 -8.88 13.19 6.91
C GLN A 202 -8.21 14.25 7.79
N PRO A 203 -7.31 15.08 7.23
CA PRO A 203 -6.48 15.99 8.05
C PRO A 203 -7.27 17.00 8.89
N GLN A 204 -8.47 17.38 8.42
CA GLN A 204 -9.29 18.39 9.09
C GLN A 204 -10.16 17.82 10.22
N THR A 205 -10.61 16.55 10.10
CA THR A 205 -11.59 15.94 11.01
C THR A 205 -11.01 14.82 11.86
N GLY A 206 -9.89 14.19 11.40
CA GLY A 206 -9.33 12.99 12.02
C GLY A 206 -10.17 11.73 11.74
N GLU A 207 -11.12 11.79 10.83
CA GLU A 207 -12.01 10.67 10.48
C GLU A 207 -11.31 9.70 9.53
N LEU A 208 -11.55 8.40 9.74
CA LEU A 208 -10.93 7.33 8.95
C LEU A 208 -11.56 7.24 7.56
N TRP A 209 -10.71 7.17 6.54
CA TRP A 209 -11.05 6.81 5.17
C TRP A 209 -10.26 5.60 4.73
N PHE A 210 -10.87 4.67 3.98
CA PHE A 210 -10.21 3.45 3.55
C PHE A 210 -10.72 2.96 2.20
N THR A 211 -9.85 2.28 1.45
CA THR A 211 -10.21 1.55 0.24
C THR A 211 -10.69 0.14 0.60
N ASP A 212 -11.63 -0.41 -0.16
CA ASP A 212 -12.05 -1.81 -0.06
C ASP A 212 -12.21 -2.44 -1.43
N ASN A 213 -11.69 -3.64 -1.60
CA ASN A 213 -11.75 -4.39 -2.86
C ASN A 213 -13.04 -5.22 -2.90
N GLY A 214 -13.87 -5.01 -3.92
CA GLY A 214 -15.09 -5.75 -4.17
C GLY A 214 -14.87 -7.24 -4.43
N ARG A 215 -15.93 -8.07 -4.30
CA ARG A 215 -15.85 -9.51 -4.61
C ARG A 215 -15.59 -9.74 -6.10
N ASP A 216 -14.97 -10.88 -6.40
CA ASP A 216 -14.71 -11.31 -7.76
C ASP A 216 -15.90 -12.09 -8.35
N LEU A 217 -15.89 -12.28 -9.69
CA LEU A 217 -16.73 -13.21 -10.44
C LEU A 217 -18.22 -12.80 -10.54
N LEU A 218 -18.52 -11.51 -10.56
CA LEU A 218 -19.85 -10.98 -10.93
C LEU A 218 -19.85 -10.28 -12.30
N GLY A 219 -18.84 -10.55 -13.13
CA GLY A 219 -18.63 -9.93 -14.44
C GLY A 219 -17.64 -8.77 -14.39
N ASP A 220 -17.42 -8.12 -15.55
CA ASP A 220 -16.39 -7.09 -15.71
C ASP A 220 -16.68 -5.81 -14.91
N ASP A 221 -17.92 -5.40 -14.82
CA ASP A 221 -18.31 -4.08 -14.35
C ASP A 221 -18.97 -4.09 -12.96
N ARG A 222 -18.98 -5.23 -12.28
CA ARG A 222 -19.58 -5.40 -10.95
C ARG A 222 -18.85 -6.39 -10.06
N PRO A 223 -18.84 -6.13 -8.74
CA PRO A 223 -19.20 -4.88 -8.07
C PRO A 223 -18.08 -3.84 -8.22
N PRO A 224 -18.32 -2.57 -7.90
CA PRO A 224 -17.27 -1.58 -7.78
C PRO A 224 -16.33 -1.92 -6.63
N ASP A 225 -15.07 -1.48 -6.71
CA ASP A 225 -14.26 -1.25 -5.53
C ASP A 225 -14.75 0.03 -4.82
N GLU A 226 -14.34 0.25 -3.59
CA GLU A 226 -14.92 1.29 -2.74
C GLU A 226 -13.87 2.18 -2.09
N LEU A 227 -14.18 3.47 -2.01
CA LEU A 227 -13.58 4.38 -1.04
C LEU A 227 -14.61 4.67 0.04
N ASN A 228 -14.34 4.25 1.24
CA ASN A 228 -15.22 4.32 2.39
C ASN A 228 -14.82 5.42 3.37
N HIS A 229 -15.81 6.03 4.03
CA HIS A 229 -15.63 7.02 5.08
C HIS A 229 -16.26 6.51 6.39
N ALA A 230 -15.44 6.40 7.42
CA ALA A 230 -15.83 5.92 8.75
C ALA A 230 -15.60 6.98 9.83
N PRO A 231 -16.50 7.97 9.98
CA PRO A 231 -16.36 9.05 10.96
C PRO A 231 -16.44 8.56 12.42
N ARG A 232 -16.92 7.35 12.67
CA ARG A 232 -17.04 6.77 14.01
C ARG A 232 -16.86 5.25 14.00
N ALA A 233 -16.50 4.70 15.13
CA ALA A 233 -16.45 3.26 15.33
C ALA A 233 -17.85 2.61 15.24
N GLY A 234 -17.87 1.30 14.94
CA GLY A 234 -19.09 0.48 14.93
C GLY A 234 -19.87 0.50 13.62
N MET A 235 -19.43 1.22 12.59
CA MET A 235 -20.08 1.26 11.28
C MET A 235 -19.87 -0.06 10.52
N HIS A 236 -20.87 -0.41 9.66
CA HIS A 236 -20.85 -1.61 8.83
C HIS A 236 -20.96 -1.23 7.36
N PHE A 237 -20.04 -1.74 6.51
CA PHE A 237 -19.87 -1.33 5.11
C PHE A 237 -20.40 -2.35 4.08
N GLY A 238 -21.22 -3.31 4.51
CA GLY A 238 -22.08 -4.12 3.65
C GLY A 238 -21.63 -5.56 3.42
N PHE A 239 -20.32 -5.87 3.32
CA PHE A 239 -19.87 -7.24 3.05
C PHE A 239 -20.32 -8.22 4.15
N PRO A 240 -20.87 -9.42 3.81
CA PRO A 240 -21.01 -10.00 2.48
C PRO A 240 -22.34 -9.69 1.77
N TYR A 241 -23.23 -8.90 2.35
CA TYR A 241 -24.63 -8.77 1.94
C TYR A 241 -24.88 -7.75 0.83
N CYS A 242 -24.09 -6.68 0.83
CA CYS A 242 -24.25 -5.55 -0.08
C CYS A 242 -22.91 -5.02 -0.56
N HIS A 243 -22.82 -4.64 -1.83
CA HIS A 243 -21.64 -4.09 -2.47
C HIS A 243 -21.97 -2.72 -3.07
N GLY A 244 -20.99 -1.79 -3.05
CA GLY A 244 -21.16 -0.45 -3.63
C GLY A 244 -22.31 0.35 -3.03
N GLY A 245 -22.85 -0.08 -1.89
CA GLY A 245 -23.97 0.56 -1.20
C GLY A 245 -25.38 0.28 -1.79
N ASN A 246 -25.48 -0.40 -2.94
CA ASN A 246 -26.75 -0.61 -3.63
C ASN A 246 -26.88 -1.94 -4.39
N LEU A 247 -25.84 -2.75 -4.47
CA LEU A 247 -25.88 -4.04 -5.14
C LEU A 247 -26.00 -5.16 -4.09
N ALA A 248 -27.17 -5.74 -3.95
CA ALA A 248 -27.38 -6.91 -3.11
C ALA A 248 -26.56 -8.10 -3.65
N ASP A 249 -25.84 -8.79 -2.77
CA ASP A 249 -25.08 -9.98 -3.14
C ASP A 249 -26.02 -11.11 -3.60
N PRO A 250 -25.73 -11.83 -4.71
CA PRO A 250 -26.59 -12.91 -5.19
C PRO A 250 -26.78 -14.07 -4.21
N GLU A 251 -25.80 -14.33 -3.34
CA GLU A 251 -25.83 -15.46 -2.40
C GLU A 251 -26.30 -15.04 -1.00
N PHE A 252 -25.94 -13.84 -0.55
CA PHE A 252 -26.16 -13.38 0.82
C PHE A 252 -27.14 -12.21 0.93
N GLY A 253 -27.35 -11.45 -0.16
CA GLY A 253 -28.09 -10.19 -0.13
C GLY A 253 -29.57 -10.32 0.20
N ALA A 254 -30.18 -11.52 0.09
CA ALA A 254 -31.58 -11.73 0.50
C ALA A 254 -31.79 -11.64 2.03
N ARG A 255 -30.73 -11.67 2.83
CA ARG A 255 -30.78 -11.66 4.30
C ARG A 255 -30.86 -10.26 4.90
N HIS A 256 -30.34 -9.27 4.18
CA HIS A 256 -30.23 -7.88 4.63
C HIS A 256 -30.46 -6.90 3.48
N SER A 257 -31.13 -5.80 3.76
CA SER A 257 -31.23 -4.69 2.81
C SER A 257 -29.93 -3.89 2.77
N CYS A 258 -29.54 -3.42 1.58
CA CYS A 258 -28.39 -2.49 1.45
C CYS A 258 -28.57 -1.20 2.28
N ALA A 259 -29.83 -0.79 2.54
CA ALA A 259 -30.12 0.38 3.36
C ALA A 259 -29.72 0.26 4.84
N GLU A 260 -29.42 -0.96 5.31
CA GLU A 260 -28.93 -1.20 6.68
C GLU A 260 -27.46 -0.87 6.84
N PHE A 261 -26.73 -0.68 5.75
CA PHE A 261 -25.28 -0.52 5.73
C PHE A 261 -24.86 0.88 5.29
N THR A 262 -23.63 1.25 5.65
CA THR A 262 -23.03 2.49 5.19
C THR A 262 -22.61 2.33 3.74
N ALA A 263 -23.15 3.17 2.86
CA ALA A 263 -22.70 3.23 1.48
C ALA A 263 -21.31 3.84 1.37
N PRO A 264 -20.50 3.46 0.36
CA PRO A 264 -19.19 4.07 0.13
C PRO A 264 -19.33 5.57 -0.17
N ALA A 265 -18.35 6.34 0.26
CA ALA A 265 -18.25 7.76 -0.07
C ALA A 265 -18.04 7.98 -1.57
N GLN A 266 -17.33 7.03 -2.23
CA GLN A 266 -17.13 6.98 -3.67
C GLN A 266 -17.06 5.52 -4.13
N GLN A 267 -17.91 5.13 -5.09
CA GLN A 267 -17.70 3.91 -5.86
C GLN A 267 -16.52 4.13 -6.81
N LEU A 268 -15.54 3.23 -6.75
CA LEU A 268 -14.41 3.19 -7.68
C LEU A 268 -14.77 2.29 -8.87
N SER A 269 -13.94 2.26 -9.90
CA SER A 269 -14.15 1.32 -11.01
C SER A 269 -14.08 -0.13 -10.51
N ALA A 270 -14.86 -1.03 -11.09
CA ALA A 270 -14.89 -2.43 -10.69
C ALA A 270 -13.54 -3.12 -10.91
N HIS A 271 -13.08 -3.86 -9.91
CA HIS A 271 -11.88 -4.71 -9.97
C HIS A 271 -10.56 -3.96 -10.21
N VAL A 272 -10.48 -2.66 -9.91
CA VAL A 272 -9.20 -1.92 -10.07
C VAL A 272 -8.17 -2.32 -9.02
N ALA A 273 -8.54 -3.10 -8.02
CA ALA A 273 -7.74 -3.45 -6.87
C ALA A 273 -7.17 -2.17 -6.20
N SER A 274 -8.09 -1.38 -5.64
CA SER A 274 -7.75 -0.16 -4.90
C SER A 274 -6.98 -0.52 -3.63
N LEU A 275 -5.71 -0.12 -3.56
CA LEU A 275 -4.81 -0.44 -2.46
C LEU A 275 -4.50 0.80 -1.61
N GLY A 276 -3.22 1.17 -1.49
CA GLY A 276 -2.80 2.30 -0.66
C GLY A 276 -3.47 3.61 -1.07
N MET A 277 -3.88 4.39 -0.09
CA MET A 277 -4.47 5.71 -0.30
C MET A 277 -3.91 6.71 0.71
N ARG A 278 -3.80 7.98 0.32
CA ARG A 278 -3.39 9.06 1.22
C ARG A 278 -4.12 10.36 0.89
N PHE A 279 -4.41 11.11 1.94
CA PHE A 279 -4.70 12.53 1.79
C PHE A 279 -3.43 13.29 1.41
N TYR A 280 -3.51 14.15 0.42
CA TYR A 280 -2.39 15.01 0.06
C TYR A 280 -2.29 16.18 1.03
N THR A 281 -1.30 16.15 1.89
CA THR A 281 -1.03 17.19 2.90
C THR A 281 0.12 18.13 2.52
N GLY A 282 0.79 17.84 1.38
CA GLY A 282 1.93 18.62 0.89
C GLY A 282 1.55 20.01 0.37
N THR A 283 2.59 20.78 0.08
CA THR A 283 2.47 22.15 -0.50
C THR A 283 3.15 22.30 -1.86
N MET A 284 3.78 21.22 -2.37
CA MET A 284 4.45 21.25 -3.68
C MET A 284 3.44 21.29 -4.83
N PHE A 285 2.36 20.50 -4.75
CA PHE A 285 1.33 20.47 -5.78
C PHE A 285 0.44 21.73 -5.69
N PRO A 286 -0.24 22.11 -6.79
CA PRO A 286 -1.20 23.20 -6.78
C PRO A 286 -2.24 23.09 -5.66
N PRO A 287 -2.77 24.23 -5.14
CA PRO A 287 -3.65 24.24 -3.97
C PRO A 287 -4.89 23.35 -4.08
N GLU A 288 -5.41 23.13 -5.28
CA GLU A 288 -6.59 22.28 -5.54
C GLU A 288 -6.36 20.79 -5.27
N TYR A 289 -5.11 20.36 -5.10
CA TYR A 289 -4.77 18.99 -4.69
C TYR A 289 -4.74 18.80 -3.18
N ARG A 290 -4.67 19.90 -2.42
CA ARG A 290 -4.54 19.82 -0.97
C ARG A 290 -5.79 19.21 -0.33
N ASN A 291 -5.59 18.25 0.58
CA ASN A 291 -6.63 17.47 1.25
C ASN A 291 -7.50 16.62 0.31
N GLN A 292 -7.04 16.39 -0.92
CA GLN A 292 -7.63 15.42 -1.83
C GLN A 292 -7.01 14.05 -1.62
N ILE A 293 -7.67 12.98 -2.09
CA ILE A 293 -7.24 11.60 -1.86
C ILE A 293 -6.60 11.04 -3.12
N PHE A 294 -5.34 10.60 -3.01
CA PHE A 294 -4.67 9.80 -4.03
C PHE A 294 -4.82 8.32 -3.68
N ILE A 295 -5.11 7.47 -4.68
CA ILE A 295 -5.31 6.03 -4.52
C ILE A 295 -4.44 5.29 -5.53
N ALA A 296 -3.67 4.30 -5.08
CA ALA A 296 -2.98 3.36 -5.93
C ALA A 296 -3.95 2.27 -6.39
N GLU A 297 -4.26 2.21 -7.68
CA GLU A 297 -5.03 1.14 -8.31
C GLU A 297 -4.07 0.12 -8.92
N HIS A 298 -3.93 -1.02 -8.25
CA HIS A 298 -2.99 -2.07 -8.59
C HIS A 298 -3.30 -2.78 -9.91
N GLY A 299 -4.57 -2.78 -10.30
CA GLY A 299 -5.05 -3.30 -11.57
C GLY A 299 -5.70 -4.67 -11.49
N SER A 300 -6.66 -4.86 -12.39
CA SER A 300 -7.54 -6.03 -12.44
C SER A 300 -6.81 -7.31 -12.87
N TRP A 301 -7.31 -8.46 -12.39
CA TRP A 301 -6.90 -9.79 -12.86
C TRP A 301 -8.07 -10.59 -13.43
N ASN A 302 -9.31 -10.27 -13.07
CA ASN A 302 -10.53 -11.01 -13.38
C ASN A 302 -11.50 -10.27 -14.33
N ARG A 303 -10.95 -9.48 -15.26
CA ARG A 303 -11.70 -8.79 -16.31
C ARG A 303 -11.28 -9.25 -17.69
N SER A 304 -12.20 -9.22 -18.66
CA SER A 304 -11.91 -9.50 -20.08
C SER A 304 -10.97 -8.45 -20.70
N ARG A 305 -11.02 -7.19 -20.18
CA ARG A 305 -10.03 -6.15 -20.47
C ARG A 305 -9.49 -5.57 -19.17
N LYS A 306 -8.19 -5.47 -19.05
CA LYS A 306 -7.53 -4.94 -17.86
C LYS A 306 -7.88 -3.48 -17.63
N ILE A 307 -8.06 -3.12 -16.35
CA ILE A 307 -8.31 -1.75 -15.87
C ILE A 307 -7.53 -1.49 -14.58
N GLY A 308 -7.38 -0.23 -14.18
CA GLY A 308 -6.53 0.18 -13.06
C GLY A 308 -5.11 0.39 -13.53
N TYR A 309 -4.10 -0.12 -12.82
CA TYR A 309 -2.67 0.08 -13.12
C TYR A 309 -2.33 1.58 -13.22
N ARG A 310 -2.79 2.35 -12.23
CA ARG A 310 -2.71 3.81 -12.25
C ARG A 310 -2.80 4.37 -10.83
N VAL A 311 -2.54 5.64 -10.69
CA VAL A 311 -2.89 6.41 -9.49
C VAL A 311 -4.09 7.27 -9.85
N THR A 312 -5.12 7.23 -9.01
CA THR A 312 -6.33 8.05 -9.16
C THR A 312 -6.40 9.12 -8.08
N LEU A 313 -7.23 10.11 -8.35
CA LEU A 313 -7.53 11.24 -7.49
C LEU A 313 -9.02 11.27 -7.21
N VAL A 314 -9.40 11.27 -5.93
CA VAL A 314 -10.78 11.57 -5.51
C VAL A 314 -10.78 12.97 -4.95
N ARG A 315 -11.59 13.85 -5.57
CA ARG A 315 -11.77 15.22 -5.11
C ARG A 315 -12.88 15.30 -4.09
N LEU A 316 -12.62 16.03 -3.02
CA LEU A 316 -13.54 16.22 -1.91
C LEU A 316 -13.95 17.69 -1.79
N GLN A 317 -15.19 17.88 -1.37
CA GLN A 317 -15.70 19.12 -0.80
C GLN A 317 -16.16 18.85 0.62
N GLY A 318 -15.38 19.27 1.62
CA GLY A 318 -15.50 18.76 3.00
C GLY A 318 -15.24 17.25 3.04
N SER A 319 -16.20 16.48 3.56
CA SER A 319 -16.15 15.00 3.57
C SER A 319 -17.02 14.37 2.47
N LYS A 320 -17.38 15.12 1.42
CA LYS A 320 -18.16 14.61 0.28
C LYS A 320 -17.26 14.44 -0.93
N ALA A 321 -17.20 13.24 -1.50
CA ALA A 321 -16.56 13.00 -2.78
C ALA A 321 -17.39 13.65 -3.91
N ILE A 322 -16.72 14.42 -4.79
CA ILE A 322 -17.35 15.16 -5.88
C ILE A 322 -16.80 14.78 -7.26
N ALA A 323 -15.63 14.13 -7.33
CA ALA A 323 -15.05 13.64 -8.58
C ALA A 323 -14.10 12.47 -8.27
N TYR A 324 -13.96 11.57 -9.25
CA TYR A 324 -13.01 10.45 -9.27
C TYR A 324 -12.37 10.38 -10.65
N GLU A 325 -11.07 10.59 -10.74
CA GLU A 325 -10.35 10.75 -12.00
C GLU A 325 -8.95 10.12 -11.99
N ALA A 326 -8.41 9.80 -13.16
CA ALA A 326 -7.02 9.35 -13.26
C ALA A 326 -6.06 10.52 -13.04
N PHE A 327 -5.05 10.35 -12.17
CA PHE A 327 -3.99 11.31 -11.94
C PHE A 327 -2.70 10.92 -12.67
N ALA A 328 -2.23 9.67 -12.49
CA ALA A 328 -1.07 9.12 -13.20
C ALA A 328 -1.44 7.77 -13.81
N SER A 329 -1.20 7.60 -15.11
CA SER A 329 -1.52 6.37 -15.84
C SER A 329 -0.41 6.02 -16.82
N GLY A 330 -0.40 4.76 -17.34
CA GLY A 330 0.59 4.31 -18.31
C GLY A 330 1.41 3.10 -17.87
N TRP A 331 1.18 2.56 -16.67
CA TRP A 331 1.76 1.27 -16.23
C TRP A 331 1.18 0.06 -16.98
N LEU A 332 0.06 0.26 -17.68
CA LEU A 332 -0.56 -0.72 -18.57
C LEU A 332 -0.40 -0.27 -20.03
N ASN A 333 0.09 -1.15 -20.90
CA ASN A 333 0.19 -0.97 -22.33
C ASN A 333 -0.61 -2.06 -23.04
N GLY A 334 -1.81 -1.73 -23.55
CA GLY A 334 -2.78 -2.72 -24.01
C GLY A 334 -3.18 -3.64 -22.85
N GLU A 335 -2.87 -4.93 -22.96
CA GLU A 335 -3.10 -5.93 -21.90
C GLU A 335 -1.81 -6.29 -21.12
N ASN A 336 -0.68 -5.64 -21.42
CA ASN A 336 0.61 -5.91 -20.79
C ASN A 336 0.94 -4.84 -19.73
N ALA A 337 0.88 -5.21 -18.48
CA ALA A 337 1.31 -4.35 -17.39
C ALA A 337 2.83 -4.46 -17.20
N TRP A 338 3.53 -3.32 -17.17
CA TRP A 338 4.94 -3.25 -16.82
C TRP A 338 5.15 -2.77 -15.37
N GLY A 339 4.10 -2.25 -14.74
CA GLY A 339 4.09 -1.84 -13.35
C GLY A 339 2.70 -1.94 -12.75
N ARG A 340 2.63 -1.97 -11.41
CA ARG A 340 1.40 -2.09 -10.62
C ARG A 340 1.51 -1.23 -9.37
N PRO A 341 0.98 0.02 -9.38
CA PRO A 341 0.96 0.87 -8.20
C PRO A 341 0.33 0.17 -7.00
N SER A 342 1.01 0.18 -5.86
CA SER A 342 0.60 -0.56 -4.65
C SER A 342 0.34 0.33 -3.44
N ASP A 343 1.05 1.45 -3.33
CA ASP A 343 0.84 2.46 -2.27
C ASP A 343 1.25 3.85 -2.76
N VAL A 344 0.75 4.86 -2.07
CA VAL A 344 1.14 6.26 -2.26
C VAL A 344 1.51 6.87 -0.91
N LEU A 345 2.49 7.81 -0.90
CA LEU A 345 2.91 8.51 0.31
C LEU A 345 3.40 9.92 -0.04
N VAL A 346 3.04 10.90 0.78
CA VAL A 346 3.50 12.28 0.62
C VAL A 346 4.80 12.47 1.40
N LEU A 347 5.88 12.88 0.72
CA LEU A 347 7.14 13.25 1.36
C LEU A 347 7.05 14.64 2.02
N PRO A 348 7.95 14.97 2.96
CA PRO A 348 7.95 16.28 3.65
C PRO A 348 8.10 17.49 2.70
N ASP A 349 8.75 17.32 1.55
CA ASP A 349 8.83 18.39 0.52
C ASP A 349 7.54 18.55 -0.30
N GLY A 350 6.54 17.71 -0.05
CA GLY A 350 5.27 17.70 -0.76
C GLY A 350 5.25 16.89 -2.05
N SER A 351 6.33 16.22 -2.44
CA SER A 351 6.30 15.27 -3.55
C SER A 351 5.51 14.01 -3.18
N LEU A 352 4.94 13.32 -4.17
CA LEU A 352 4.18 12.08 -3.99
C LEU A 352 5.04 10.89 -4.40
N LEU A 353 5.27 9.95 -3.49
CA LEU A 353 5.84 8.66 -3.80
C LEU A 353 4.74 7.69 -4.25
N VAL A 354 5.09 6.79 -5.18
CA VAL A 354 4.25 5.68 -5.64
C VAL A 354 5.08 4.41 -5.56
N ALA A 355 4.69 3.45 -4.73
CA ALA A 355 5.29 2.13 -4.69
C ALA A 355 4.70 1.24 -5.80
N ASP A 356 5.52 0.36 -6.35
CA ASP A 356 5.18 -0.58 -7.43
C ASP A 356 5.84 -1.93 -7.13
N ASP A 357 5.03 -2.91 -6.75
CA ASP A 357 5.53 -4.23 -6.35
C ASP A 357 5.86 -5.12 -7.54
N HIS A 358 5.32 -4.83 -8.71
CA HIS A 358 5.57 -5.57 -9.94
C HIS A 358 6.89 -5.13 -10.61
N ALA A 359 7.09 -3.82 -10.74
CA ALA A 359 8.33 -3.27 -11.31
C ALA A 359 9.50 -3.27 -10.32
N GLY A 360 9.25 -3.52 -9.02
CA GLY A 360 10.25 -3.42 -7.97
C GLY A 360 10.80 -2.01 -7.84
N ALA A 361 9.92 -1.02 -7.78
CA ALA A 361 10.29 0.38 -7.85
C ALA A 361 9.46 1.26 -6.90
N ILE A 362 10.04 2.38 -6.54
CA ILE A 362 9.34 3.53 -5.96
C ILE A 362 9.59 4.70 -6.90
N TYR A 363 8.51 5.30 -7.36
CA TYR A 363 8.54 6.52 -8.19
C TYR A 363 8.30 7.74 -7.32
N ARG A 364 8.82 8.89 -7.75
CA ARG A 364 8.56 10.19 -7.14
C ARG A 364 7.91 11.11 -8.17
N ILE A 365 6.74 11.63 -7.84
CA ILE A 365 6.01 12.62 -8.65
C ILE A 365 6.21 13.99 -8.02
N ILE A 366 6.68 14.93 -8.83
CA ILE A 366 6.95 16.32 -8.47
C ILE A 366 6.14 17.28 -9.34
N TYR A 367 5.87 18.47 -8.83
CA TYR A 367 5.28 19.54 -9.62
C TYR A 367 6.33 20.63 -9.88
N ARG A 368 6.51 21.00 -11.13
CA ARG A 368 7.40 22.09 -11.57
C ARG A 368 6.54 23.28 -11.97
N ARG A 369 6.70 24.37 -11.26
CA ARG A 369 6.06 25.64 -11.59
C ARG A 369 6.64 26.24 -12.87
#